data_d265d93d86f481b28f99c0aea9a1e493
#
_entry.id   d265d93d86f481b28f99c0aea9a1e493
#
_cell.length_a   1.000
_cell.length_b   1.000
_cell.length_c   1.000
_cell.angle_alpha   90.00
_cell.angle_beta   90.00
_cell.angle_gamma   90.00
#
_symmetry.space_group_name_H-M   'P 1'
#
loop_
_entity.id
_entity.type
_entity.pdbx_description
1 polymer ?
#
loop_
_entity_poly.entity_id
_entity_poly.type
_entity_poly.pdbx_seq_one_letter_code
_entity_poly.pdbx_strand_id
1 'polypeptide(L)'
;MRRRGSARAGLGGVLGGLLVMSVAACGASGHGSAAPRDKSDDTQPRKTALKRVPGIGDRLWRQVPAGSRQVVAVYGAGKNSPDSTVALFTKHGAVWKQERSWAAHNGRKGWTTDHHEGDLRSPVGVFTLSDAGGVLAAPGTKLPYTRSSAFQAPHYWKKAYWHDFDYVIAIDYNRVKGTAPNDPTRPQGQSKGGSIWLHMDHGSGTSACVSQSESAMRYLLRTLDPRLRPVVVMGDRADLKA
;
A
#
# COMPACT_ATOMS: atom_id res chain seq x y z
N MET A 1 -27.39 51.33 -11.36
CA MET A 1 -28.61 50.95 -10.60
C MET A 1 -28.16 49.91 -9.56
N ARG A 2 -27.86 50.28 -8.36
CA ARG A 2 -28.53 50.41 -7.05
C ARG A 2 -29.58 49.34 -6.80
N ARG A 3 -29.32 48.43 -5.80
CA ARG A 3 -29.97 48.23 -4.48
C ARG A 3 -29.35 47.01 -3.81
N ARG A 4 -28.74 47.05 -2.73
CA ARG A 4 -28.83 47.13 -1.26
C ARG A 4 -30.07 46.45 -0.63
N GLY A 5 -29.83 45.67 0.41
CA GLY A 5 -30.76 45.18 1.42
C GLY A 5 -30.14 43.98 2.15
N SER A 6 -29.53 44.08 3.26
CA SER A 6 -29.85 44.38 4.67
C SER A 6 -30.12 43.11 5.48
N ALA A 7 -29.24 42.90 6.42
CA ALA A 7 -29.19 42.13 7.64
C ALA A 7 -30.50 41.88 8.40
N ARG A 8 -30.52 40.78 9.17
CA ARG A 8 -31.13 40.76 10.51
C ARG A 8 -30.47 39.69 11.41
N ALA A 9 -29.99 40.21 12.53
CA ALA A 9 -29.56 39.50 13.70
C ALA A 9 -30.76 39.01 14.51
N GLY A 10 -30.59 37.91 15.24
CA GLY A 10 -31.55 37.45 16.25
C GLY A 10 -30.79 36.84 17.43
N LEU A 11 -30.79 37.59 18.52
CA LEU A 11 -30.21 37.34 19.83
C LEU A 11 -31.31 36.77 20.74
N GLY A 12 -30.96 35.83 21.63
CA GLY A 12 -31.80 35.36 22.75
C GLY A 12 -31.18 34.10 23.29
N GLY A 13 -30.67 33.93 24.45
CA GLY A 13 -30.81 34.58 25.73
C GLY A 13 -31.51 33.66 26.72
N VAL A 14 -30.85 33.44 27.90
CA VAL A 14 -31.40 33.11 29.23
C VAL A 14 -31.32 31.65 29.67
N LEU A 15 -30.37 31.38 30.58
CA LEU A 15 -30.39 31.23 32.08
C LEU A 15 -31.02 29.94 32.63
N GLY A 16 -30.28 29.29 33.53
CA GLY A 16 -30.77 28.95 34.83
C GLY A 16 -30.62 27.48 35.26
N GLY A 17 -29.92 27.26 36.37
CA GLY A 17 -30.22 26.16 37.25
C GLY A 17 -29.01 25.45 37.91
N LEU A 18 -28.39 26.14 38.85
CA LEU A 18 -27.58 25.51 39.92
C LEU A 18 -28.51 24.75 40.88
N LEU A 19 -28.16 23.51 41.19
CA LEU A 19 -28.61 22.90 42.44
C LEU A 19 -27.48 22.12 43.07
N VAL A 20 -26.94 22.70 44.15
CA VAL A 20 -26.03 22.09 45.11
C VAL A 20 -26.90 21.41 46.15
N MET A 21 -26.65 20.15 46.46
CA MET A 21 -27.04 19.58 47.75
C MET A 21 -25.89 18.73 48.29
N SER A 22 -25.33 19.30 49.36
CA SER A 22 -24.43 18.64 50.29
C SER A 22 -25.28 17.90 51.34
N VAL A 23 -24.93 16.67 51.65
CA VAL A 23 -25.27 16.09 52.95
C VAL A 23 -24.08 15.30 53.46
N ALA A 24 -23.70 15.65 54.65
CA ALA A 24 -22.61 15.11 55.43
C ALA A 24 -23.07 13.96 56.36
N ALA A 25 -22.10 13.11 56.64
CA ALA A 25 -21.74 12.64 57.98
C ALA A 25 -22.09 11.22 58.47
N CYS A 26 -21.03 10.69 59.14
CA CYS A 26 -20.94 9.69 60.21
C CYS A 26 -21.12 8.23 59.80
N GLY A 27 -20.14 7.39 59.82
CA GLY A 27 -19.28 6.96 60.92
C GLY A 27 -19.76 5.60 61.45
N ALA A 28 -18.99 4.54 61.22
CA ALA A 28 -18.76 3.46 62.20
C ALA A 28 -17.85 2.39 61.66
N SER A 29 -16.93 1.95 62.47
CA SER A 29 -15.92 0.90 62.34
C SER A 29 -16.55 -0.49 62.16
N GLY A 30 -15.89 -1.36 61.38
CA GLY A 30 -16.21 -2.79 61.46
C GLY A 30 -15.59 -3.64 60.36
N HIS A 31 -14.56 -4.36 60.75
CA HIS A 31 -14.13 -5.70 60.30
C HIS A 31 -13.86 -5.98 58.80
N GLY A 32 -12.66 -6.41 58.58
CA GLY A 32 -12.13 -6.87 57.30
C GLY A 32 -12.89 -8.05 56.70
N SER A 33 -13.07 -7.95 55.39
CA SER A 33 -13.21 -9.08 54.51
C SER A 33 -12.46 -8.72 53.23
N ALA A 34 -11.44 -9.51 52.93
CA ALA A 34 -10.70 -9.38 51.69
C ALA A 34 -11.64 -9.65 50.52
N ALA A 35 -11.94 -8.59 49.74
CA ALA A 35 -12.58 -8.73 48.45
C ALA A 35 -11.62 -9.39 47.45
N PRO A 36 -12.11 -10.31 46.57
CA PRO A 36 -11.30 -10.89 45.53
C PRO A 36 -10.82 -9.73 44.60
N ARG A 37 -9.51 -9.66 44.37
CA ARG A 37 -8.96 -8.84 43.29
C ARG A 37 -9.53 -9.37 41.99
N ASP A 38 -10.45 -8.62 41.43
CA ASP A 38 -10.91 -8.77 40.05
C ASP A 38 -9.65 -8.60 39.16
N LYS A 39 -9.18 -9.72 38.65
CA LYS A 39 -8.18 -9.70 37.57
C LYS A 39 -8.95 -9.28 36.34
N SER A 40 -8.97 -7.97 36.09
CA SER A 40 -9.32 -7.45 34.77
C SER A 40 -8.35 -8.11 33.78
N ASP A 41 -8.87 -9.11 33.13
CA ASP A 41 -8.24 -9.80 32.00
C ASP A 41 -8.21 -8.81 30.82
N ASP A 42 -7.19 -7.94 30.83
CA ASP A 42 -6.89 -7.00 29.73
C ASP A 42 -6.28 -7.82 28.59
N THR A 43 -7.12 -8.67 27.98
CA THR A 43 -6.78 -9.46 26.81
C THR A 43 -6.88 -8.55 25.59
N GLN A 44 -6.02 -7.52 25.52
CA GLN A 44 -5.71 -6.95 24.22
C GLN A 44 -5.13 -8.06 23.35
N PRO A 45 -5.66 -8.30 22.14
CA PRO A 45 -5.12 -9.31 21.26
C PRO A 45 -3.64 -8.98 21.02
N ARG A 46 -2.74 -9.79 21.57
CA ARG A 46 -1.31 -9.73 21.34
C ARG A 46 -1.12 -9.76 19.83
N LYS A 47 -0.75 -8.63 19.21
CA LYS A 47 -0.34 -8.61 17.81
C LYS A 47 0.81 -9.58 17.66
N THR A 48 0.52 -10.76 17.14
CA THR A 48 1.48 -11.85 16.96
C THR A 48 2.66 -11.30 16.16
N ALA A 49 3.85 -11.35 16.71
CA ALA A 49 5.05 -10.90 16.06
C ALA A 49 5.31 -11.78 14.81
N LEU A 50 5.21 -11.19 13.62
CA LEU A 50 5.35 -11.93 12.37
C LEU A 50 6.84 -12.21 12.11
N LYS A 51 7.23 -13.49 12.13
CA LYS A 51 8.58 -13.91 11.74
C LYS A 51 8.82 -13.78 10.23
N ARG A 52 7.75 -13.81 9.43
CA ARG A 52 7.74 -13.73 7.96
C ARG A 52 6.52 -12.94 7.50
N VAL A 53 6.57 -12.45 6.26
CA VAL A 53 5.39 -11.85 5.62
C VAL A 53 4.35 -12.96 5.40
N PRO A 54 3.12 -12.78 5.87
CA PRO A 54 2.08 -13.81 5.79
C PRO A 54 1.72 -14.18 4.35
N GLY A 55 1.34 -15.43 4.13
CA GLY A 55 0.85 -15.92 2.85
C GLY A 55 1.93 -16.15 1.79
N ILE A 56 3.22 -15.99 2.13
CA ILE A 56 4.35 -16.28 1.25
C ILE A 56 4.99 -17.57 1.70
N GLY A 57 4.98 -18.58 0.83
CA GLY A 57 5.56 -19.90 1.05
C GLY A 57 7.09 -19.91 0.91
N ASP A 58 7.68 -21.08 1.23
CA ASP A 58 9.14 -21.22 1.30
C ASP A 58 9.84 -20.97 -0.03
N ARG A 59 9.22 -21.36 -1.14
CA ARG A 59 9.79 -21.21 -2.48
C ARG A 59 10.08 -19.74 -2.83
N LEU A 60 9.12 -18.85 -2.63
CA LEU A 60 9.29 -17.43 -2.90
C LEU A 60 10.02 -16.72 -1.76
N TRP A 61 9.80 -17.13 -0.50
CA TRP A 61 10.48 -16.51 0.62
C TRP A 61 12.01 -16.67 0.55
N ARG A 62 12.52 -17.81 0.09
CA ARG A 62 13.97 -18.00 -0.13
C ARG A 62 14.57 -17.11 -1.21
N GLN A 63 13.75 -16.55 -2.11
CA GLN A 63 14.19 -15.60 -3.13
C GLN A 63 14.23 -14.15 -2.60
N VAL A 64 13.58 -13.86 -1.46
CA VAL A 64 13.69 -12.55 -0.81
C VAL A 64 15.12 -12.39 -0.30
N PRO A 65 15.88 -11.38 -0.76
CA PRO A 65 17.26 -11.18 -0.31
C PRO A 65 17.33 -11.04 1.22
N ALA A 66 18.29 -11.70 1.86
CA ALA A 66 18.44 -11.70 3.32
C ALA A 66 18.54 -10.30 3.94
N GLY A 67 19.07 -9.33 3.19
CA GLY A 67 19.16 -7.93 3.59
C GLY A 67 17.92 -7.10 3.35
N SER A 68 16.85 -7.66 2.75
CA SER A 68 15.60 -6.93 2.53
C SER A 68 14.87 -6.69 3.85
N ARG A 69 14.48 -5.46 4.06
CA ARG A 69 13.74 -5.01 5.24
C ARG A 69 12.40 -4.35 4.89
N GLN A 70 12.08 -4.24 3.60
CA GLN A 70 10.78 -3.82 3.11
C GLN A 70 10.29 -4.81 2.04
N VAL A 71 9.05 -5.25 2.19
CA VAL A 71 8.36 -6.13 1.25
C VAL A 71 7.02 -5.51 0.89
N VAL A 72 6.82 -5.26 -0.39
CA VAL A 72 5.49 -5.00 -0.96
C VAL A 72 4.94 -6.36 -1.38
N ALA A 73 3.97 -6.88 -0.65
CA ALA A 73 3.31 -8.13 -1.00
C ALA A 73 2.06 -7.84 -1.84
N VAL A 74 1.94 -8.47 -2.99
CA VAL A 74 0.76 -8.37 -3.86
C VAL A 74 0.05 -9.71 -3.89
N TYR A 75 -1.11 -9.76 -3.28
CA TYR A 75 -1.94 -10.94 -3.15
C TYR A 75 -3.06 -10.92 -4.19
N GLY A 76 -2.90 -11.62 -5.29
CA GLY A 76 -3.95 -11.79 -6.29
C GLY A 76 -5.14 -12.59 -5.74
N ALA A 77 -6.35 -12.19 -6.05
CA ALA A 77 -7.57 -12.87 -5.60
C ALA A 77 -7.69 -14.30 -6.15
N GLY A 78 -7.12 -14.54 -7.34
CA GLY A 78 -7.06 -15.85 -7.98
C GLY A 78 -6.21 -15.82 -9.25
N LYS A 79 -5.85 -17.00 -9.75
CA LYS A 79 -4.94 -17.16 -10.90
C LYS A 79 -5.36 -16.35 -12.14
N ASN A 80 -6.66 -16.26 -12.42
CA ASN A 80 -7.19 -15.54 -13.56
C ASN A 80 -7.97 -14.28 -13.18
N SER A 81 -7.86 -13.82 -11.92
CA SER A 81 -8.49 -12.58 -11.44
C SER A 81 -7.59 -11.38 -11.67
N PRO A 82 -8.13 -10.23 -12.12
CA PRO A 82 -7.42 -8.97 -12.16
C PRO A 82 -7.32 -8.31 -10.77
N ASP A 83 -8.06 -8.79 -9.77
CA ASP A 83 -8.17 -8.15 -8.47
C ASP A 83 -7.05 -8.61 -7.53
N SER A 84 -6.52 -7.67 -6.78
CA SER A 84 -5.42 -7.89 -5.83
C SER A 84 -5.56 -7.04 -4.59
N THR A 85 -4.77 -7.39 -3.59
CA THR A 85 -4.46 -6.55 -2.44
C THR A 85 -2.96 -6.31 -2.39
N VAL A 86 -2.53 -5.06 -2.31
CA VAL A 86 -1.15 -4.66 -2.04
C VAL A 86 -0.99 -4.39 -0.56
N ALA A 87 0.06 -4.93 0.06
CA ALA A 87 0.39 -4.64 1.46
C ALA A 87 1.88 -4.35 1.61
N LEU A 88 2.21 -3.28 2.35
CA LEU A 88 3.60 -2.96 2.70
C LEU A 88 3.93 -3.55 4.06
N PHE A 89 5.04 -4.27 4.12
CA PHE A 89 5.64 -4.78 5.34
C PHE A 89 7.04 -4.20 5.53
N THR A 90 7.34 -3.82 6.76
CA THR A 90 8.69 -3.36 7.17
C THR A 90 9.20 -4.25 8.29
N LYS A 91 10.49 -4.58 8.24
CA LYS A 91 11.17 -5.40 9.25
C LYS A 91 11.72 -4.50 10.38
N HIS A 92 11.25 -4.73 11.59
CA HIS A 92 11.71 -4.07 12.81
C HIS A 92 12.43 -5.10 13.70
N GLY A 93 13.76 -4.99 13.80
CA GLY A 93 14.54 -6.06 14.45
C GLY A 93 14.34 -7.40 13.72
N ALA A 94 13.85 -8.39 14.45
CA ALA A 94 13.59 -9.75 13.93
C ALA A 94 12.16 -9.95 13.39
N VAL A 95 11.26 -8.98 13.52
CA VAL A 95 9.84 -9.12 13.21
C VAL A 95 9.41 -8.25 12.05
N TRP A 96 8.47 -8.76 11.25
CA TRP A 96 7.81 -8.02 10.19
C TRP A 96 6.53 -7.40 10.71
N LYS A 97 6.29 -6.16 10.34
CA LYS A 97 5.06 -5.43 10.67
C LYS A 97 4.39 -5.01 9.37
N GLN A 98 3.11 -5.28 9.24
CA GLN A 98 2.30 -4.72 8.17
C GLN A 98 2.04 -3.24 8.49
N GLU A 99 2.49 -2.37 7.60
CA GLU A 99 2.29 -0.93 7.76
C GLU A 99 0.93 -0.49 7.23
N ARG A 100 0.61 -0.90 6.00
CA ARG A 100 -0.66 -0.60 5.33
C ARG A 100 -1.02 -1.66 4.29
N SER A 101 -2.30 -1.64 3.85
CA SER A 101 -2.76 -2.40 2.70
C SER A 101 -3.82 -1.62 1.92
N TRP A 102 -3.96 -1.95 0.64
CA TRP A 102 -4.85 -1.28 -0.30
C TRP A 102 -5.42 -2.28 -1.30
N ALA A 103 -6.63 -2.01 -1.81
CA ALA A 103 -7.14 -2.67 -3.00
C ALA A 103 -6.27 -2.29 -4.21
N ALA A 104 -6.12 -3.21 -5.15
CA ALA A 104 -5.26 -3.06 -6.31
C ALA A 104 -5.79 -3.92 -7.46
N HIS A 105 -5.33 -3.64 -8.69
CA HIS A 105 -5.51 -4.52 -9.83
C HIS A 105 -4.17 -4.99 -10.38
N ASN A 106 -4.15 -6.20 -10.94
CA ASN A 106 -3.02 -6.78 -11.68
C ASN A 106 -3.40 -7.00 -13.15
N GLY A 107 -2.62 -7.76 -13.89
CA GLY A 107 -2.91 -8.10 -15.28
C GLY A 107 -4.35 -8.59 -15.46
N ARG A 108 -5.05 -8.09 -16.50
CA ARG A 108 -6.49 -8.36 -16.70
C ARG A 108 -6.84 -9.85 -16.86
N LYS A 109 -5.87 -10.69 -17.20
CA LYS A 109 -6.02 -12.15 -17.26
C LYS A 109 -5.42 -12.86 -16.04
N GLY A 110 -5.02 -12.11 -15.01
CA GLY A 110 -4.46 -12.64 -13.76
C GLY A 110 -2.94 -12.78 -13.77
N TRP A 111 -2.44 -13.94 -13.38
CA TRP A 111 -1.06 -14.22 -13.04
C TRP A 111 -0.43 -15.31 -13.88
N THR A 112 0.91 -15.28 -14.03
CA THR A 112 1.67 -16.33 -14.72
C THR A 112 3.10 -16.43 -14.15
N THR A 113 3.62 -17.65 -14.10
CA THR A 113 5.04 -17.92 -13.79
C THR A 113 5.94 -17.83 -15.03
N ASP A 114 5.35 -17.74 -16.22
CA ASP A 114 6.04 -17.61 -17.51
C ASP A 114 5.42 -16.46 -18.31
N HIS A 115 5.77 -15.23 -17.91
CA HIS A 115 5.26 -14.03 -18.54
C HIS A 115 5.87 -13.77 -19.91
N HIS A 116 5.00 -13.37 -20.86
CA HIS A 116 5.37 -12.97 -22.22
C HIS A 116 4.70 -11.63 -22.58
N GLU A 117 5.36 -10.89 -23.45
CA GLU A 117 4.79 -9.64 -23.96
C GLU A 117 3.38 -9.87 -24.54
N GLY A 118 2.41 -9.05 -24.09
CA GLY A 118 1.03 -9.12 -24.57
C GLY A 118 0.15 -10.22 -23.98
N ASP A 119 0.62 -11.05 -23.02
CA ASP A 119 -0.18 -12.12 -22.41
C ASP A 119 -1.26 -11.60 -21.44
N LEU A 120 -1.19 -10.31 -21.07
CA LEU A 120 -2.11 -9.62 -20.18
C LEU A 120 -2.13 -10.19 -18.74
N ARG A 121 -1.03 -10.82 -18.32
CA ARG A 121 -0.85 -11.42 -17.01
C ARG A 121 0.33 -10.77 -16.29
N SER A 122 0.20 -10.59 -14.99
CA SER A 122 1.32 -10.15 -14.16
C SER A 122 2.25 -11.33 -13.83
N PRO A 123 3.57 -11.14 -13.83
CA PRO A 123 4.51 -12.20 -13.47
C PRO A 123 4.42 -12.54 -11.99
N VAL A 124 4.46 -13.84 -11.68
CA VAL A 124 4.63 -14.35 -10.32
C VAL A 124 6.11 -14.34 -9.96
N GLY A 125 6.47 -13.79 -8.81
CA GLY A 125 7.86 -13.83 -8.37
C GLY A 125 8.24 -12.84 -7.28
N VAL A 126 9.56 -12.73 -7.09
CA VAL A 126 10.20 -11.77 -6.20
C VAL A 126 11.09 -10.87 -7.05
N PHE A 127 10.84 -9.56 -6.99
CA PHE A 127 11.58 -8.56 -7.76
C PHE A 127 12.00 -7.41 -6.86
N THR A 128 13.14 -6.78 -7.13
CA THR A 128 13.55 -5.57 -6.42
C THR A 128 12.76 -4.37 -6.92
N LEU A 129 12.71 -3.32 -6.09
CA LEU A 129 12.12 -2.02 -6.40
C LEU A 129 13.26 -0.99 -6.29
N SER A 130 13.89 -0.65 -7.40
CA SER A 130 15.11 0.17 -7.41
C SER A 130 14.90 1.61 -7.84
N ASP A 131 13.92 1.86 -8.70
CA ASP A 131 13.74 3.14 -9.37
C ASP A 131 12.27 3.54 -9.40
N ALA A 132 12.02 4.83 -9.47
CA ALA A 132 10.69 5.41 -9.57
C ALA A 132 10.66 6.54 -10.61
N GLY A 133 9.47 6.99 -10.95
CA GLY A 133 9.31 8.09 -11.89
C GLY A 133 7.84 8.49 -12.07
N GLY A 134 7.58 9.25 -13.12
CA GLY A 134 6.23 9.64 -13.50
C GLY A 134 6.17 11.00 -14.18
N VAL A 135 4.97 11.39 -14.54
CA VAL A 135 4.69 12.70 -15.12
C VAL A 135 4.82 13.80 -14.06
N LEU A 136 4.32 13.55 -12.86
CA LEU A 136 4.31 14.50 -11.76
C LEU A 136 5.66 14.55 -11.03
N ALA A 137 5.87 15.62 -10.27
CA ALA A 137 7.04 15.75 -9.42
C ALA A 137 7.04 14.71 -8.29
N ALA A 138 8.24 14.27 -7.89
CA ALA A 138 8.41 13.33 -6.80
C ALA A 138 7.68 13.79 -5.52
N PRO A 139 6.86 12.94 -4.89
CA PRO A 139 6.11 13.31 -3.69
C PRO A 139 6.92 13.17 -2.39
N GLY A 140 8.26 13.30 -2.46
CA GLY A 140 9.17 13.11 -1.32
C GLY A 140 9.76 11.69 -1.24
N THR A 141 9.99 11.03 -2.37
CA THR A 141 10.57 9.68 -2.45
C THR A 141 12.07 9.65 -2.09
N LYS A 142 12.54 8.51 -1.57
CA LYS A 142 13.95 8.18 -1.39
C LYS A 142 14.51 7.33 -2.53
N LEU A 143 13.64 6.72 -3.34
CA LEU A 143 14.05 6.03 -4.56
C LEU A 143 14.56 7.06 -5.58
N PRO A 144 15.58 6.73 -6.39
CA PRO A 144 15.90 7.50 -7.59
C PRO A 144 14.62 7.75 -8.39
N TYR A 145 14.38 9.01 -8.78
CA TYR A 145 13.11 9.41 -9.39
C TYR A 145 13.34 10.18 -10.70
N THR A 146 12.79 9.66 -11.78
CA THR A 146 12.79 10.29 -13.09
C THR A 146 11.44 10.95 -13.36
N ARG A 147 11.41 12.30 -13.34
CA ARG A 147 10.24 13.05 -13.83
C ARG A 147 10.37 13.26 -15.33
N SER A 148 9.37 12.84 -16.10
CA SER A 148 9.38 13.03 -17.55
C SER A 148 7.96 12.99 -18.13
N SER A 149 7.68 13.83 -19.13
CA SER A 149 6.46 13.72 -19.94
C SER A 149 6.41 12.46 -20.80
N ALA A 150 7.55 11.76 -20.97
CA ALA A 150 7.59 10.46 -21.66
C ALA A 150 6.84 9.34 -20.90
N PHE A 151 6.44 9.56 -19.66
CA PHE A 151 5.50 8.67 -18.94
C PHE A 151 4.04 8.94 -19.30
N GLN A 152 3.72 10.05 -19.97
CA GLN A 152 2.32 10.40 -20.26
C GLN A 152 1.61 9.29 -21.00
N ALA A 153 0.46 8.86 -20.49
CA ALA A 153 -0.40 7.94 -21.20
C ALA A 153 -0.86 8.58 -22.52
N PRO A 154 -0.89 7.84 -23.64
CA PRO A 154 -1.31 8.37 -24.93
C PRO A 154 -2.72 8.97 -24.89
N HIS A 155 -2.91 10.15 -25.42
CA HIS A 155 -4.20 10.85 -25.38
C HIS A 155 -5.31 10.14 -26.17
N TYR A 156 -4.96 9.22 -27.09
CA TYR A 156 -5.94 8.36 -27.78
C TYR A 156 -6.48 7.22 -26.90
N TRP A 157 -5.88 6.99 -25.73
CA TRP A 157 -6.47 6.09 -24.73
C TRP A 157 -7.68 6.72 -24.07
N LYS A 158 -8.55 5.88 -23.47
CA LYS A 158 -9.68 6.38 -22.68
C LYS A 158 -9.19 7.31 -21.58
N LYS A 159 -9.93 8.36 -21.30
CA LYS A 159 -9.58 9.40 -20.31
C LYS A 159 -9.25 8.82 -18.92
N ALA A 160 -9.87 7.70 -18.55
CA ALA A 160 -9.60 7.01 -17.29
C ALA A 160 -8.14 6.59 -17.12
N TYR A 161 -7.38 6.39 -18.21
CA TYR A 161 -5.98 5.97 -18.18
C TYR A 161 -4.97 7.14 -18.19
N TRP A 162 -5.42 8.36 -18.38
CA TRP A 162 -4.50 9.50 -18.62
C TRP A 162 -3.59 9.82 -17.44
N HIS A 163 -3.98 9.41 -16.24
CA HIS A 163 -3.23 9.62 -14.99
C HIS A 163 -2.52 8.36 -14.48
N ASP A 164 -2.59 7.24 -15.18
CA ASP A 164 -2.03 5.96 -14.73
C ASP A 164 -0.56 6.07 -14.36
N PHE A 165 0.20 6.86 -15.11
CA PHE A 165 1.64 6.98 -14.96
C PHE A 165 2.10 8.33 -14.38
N ASP A 166 1.20 9.05 -13.70
CA ASP A 166 1.55 10.24 -12.93
C ASP A 166 2.59 9.89 -11.85
N TYR A 167 2.49 8.68 -11.28
CA TYR A 167 3.48 8.08 -10.39
C TYR A 167 3.71 6.61 -10.76
N VAL A 168 4.96 6.21 -10.89
CA VAL A 168 5.36 4.81 -11.12
C VAL A 168 6.50 4.41 -10.20
N ILE A 169 6.52 3.11 -9.80
CA ILE A 169 7.66 2.46 -9.17
C ILE A 169 8.00 1.25 -10.05
N ALA A 170 9.22 1.17 -10.54
CA ALA A 170 9.65 0.07 -11.39
C ALA A 170 9.72 -1.23 -10.60
N ILE A 171 9.11 -2.29 -11.13
CA ILE A 171 9.33 -3.66 -10.73
C ILE A 171 10.48 -4.19 -11.59
N ASP A 172 11.55 -4.69 -10.95
CA ASP A 172 12.77 -5.08 -11.67
C ASP A 172 12.63 -6.46 -12.35
N TYR A 173 11.56 -6.59 -13.14
CA TYR A 173 11.32 -7.69 -14.06
C TYR A 173 11.86 -7.28 -15.46
N ASN A 174 12.77 -8.06 -16.04
CA ASN A 174 13.33 -7.87 -17.38
C ASN A 174 13.71 -6.42 -17.71
N ARG A 175 14.43 -5.74 -16.80
CA ARG A 175 14.93 -4.37 -16.96
C ARG A 175 16.33 -4.20 -16.38
N VAL A 176 17.02 -3.16 -16.80
CA VAL A 176 18.30 -2.74 -16.20
C VAL A 176 18.01 -1.89 -14.97
N LYS A 177 18.49 -2.33 -13.79
CA LYS A 177 18.36 -1.57 -12.54
C LYS A 177 19.19 -0.30 -12.58
N GLY A 178 18.71 0.77 -11.94
CA GLY A 178 19.42 2.06 -11.93
C GLY A 178 19.20 2.88 -13.19
N THR A 179 18.29 2.45 -14.08
CA THR A 179 17.84 3.25 -15.24
C THR A 179 16.45 3.82 -14.96
N ALA A 180 15.99 4.76 -15.78
CA ALA A 180 14.63 5.27 -15.68
C ALA A 180 13.60 4.14 -15.85
N PRO A 181 12.45 4.15 -15.14
CA PRO A 181 11.43 3.09 -15.28
C PRO A 181 10.97 2.83 -16.70
N ASN A 182 10.99 3.84 -17.56
CA ASN A 182 10.61 3.76 -18.99
C ASN A 182 11.77 3.43 -19.94
N ASP A 183 12.95 3.05 -19.43
CA ASP A 183 14.04 2.54 -20.26
C ASP A 183 13.58 1.28 -21.01
N PRO A 184 13.72 1.21 -22.36
CA PRO A 184 13.19 0.11 -23.15
C PRO A 184 14.06 -1.13 -23.14
N THR A 185 15.25 -1.11 -22.52
CA THR A 185 16.19 -2.24 -22.50
C THR A 185 15.57 -3.46 -21.82
N ARG A 186 15.64 -4.59 -22.50
CA ARG A 186 15.09 -5.89 -22.06
C ARG A 186 16.18 -6.95 -22.06
N PRO A 187 16.93 -7.13 -20.95
CA PRO A 187 18.08 -8.04 -20.89
C PRO A 187 17.74 -9.51 -21.21
N GLN A 188 16.52 -9.94 -20.94
CA GLN A 188 16.04 -11.31 -21.23
C GLN A 188 15.32 -11.41 -22.58
N GLY A 189 15.40 -10.38 -23.42
CA GLY A 189 14.72 -10.29 -24.73
C GLY A 189 13.33 -9.68 -24.67
N GLN A 190 12.89 -9.14 -25.81
CA GLN A 190 11.61 -8.42 -25.94
C GLN A 190 10.40 -9.33 -25.70
N SER A 191 10.48 -10.60 -26.12
CA SER A 191 9.39 -11.58 -25.96
C SER A 191 8.98 -11.82 -24.50
N LYS A 192 9.89 -11.59 -23.55
CA LYS A 192 9.61 -11.69 -22.12
C LYS A 192 8.88 -10.45 -21.57
N GLY A 193 8.59 -9.46 -22.40
CA GLY A 193 7.96 -8.23 -21.96
C GLY A 193 8.84 -7.40 -21.05
N GLY A 194 8.24 -6.42 -20.39
CA GLY A 194 8.91 -5.51 -19.48
C GLY A 194 8.06 -4.28 -19.21
N SER A 195 8.66 -3.20 -18.68
CA SER A 195 7.92 -2.01 -18.22
C SER A 195 6.79 -2.38 -17.26
N ILE A 196 7.07 -3.30 -16.34
CA ILE A 196 6.10 -3.70 -15.31
C ILE A 196 6.31 -2.81 -14.09
N TRP A 197 5.26 -2.11 -13.70
CA TRP A 197 5.32 -1.08 -12.67
C TRP A 197 4.21 -1.26 -11.63
N LEU A 198 4.45 -0.71 -10.44
CA LEU A 198 3.37 -0.24 -9.58
C LEU A 198 2.99 1.15 -10.11
N HIS A 199 1.70 1.42 -10.36
CA HIS A 199 1.23 2.70 -10.89
C HIS A 199 -0.16 3.07 -10.37
N MET A 200 -0.69 4.24 -10.78
CA MET A 200 -2.02 4.67 -10.37
C MET A 200 -3.12 3.84 -11.05
N ASP A 201 -4.22 3.65 -10.34
CA ASP A 201 -5.30 2.78 -10.76
C ASP A 201 -6.35 3.52 -11.60
N HIS A 202 -6.87 2.84 -12.61
CA HIS A 202 -7.97 3.28 -13.47
C HIS A 202 -9.26 2.46 -13.27
N GLY A 203 -9.32 1.65 -12.19
CA GLY A 203 -10.50 0.88 -11.81
C GLY A 203 -10.70 -0.44 -12.55
N SER A 204 -9.64 -0.99 -13.18
CA SER A 204 -9.70 -2.28 -13.88
C SER A 204 -8.32 -2.92 -14.04
N GLY A 205 -8.32 -4.20 -14.49
CA GLY A 205 -7.08 -4.94 -14.73
C GLY A 205 -6.17 -4.29 -15.79
N THR A 206 -4.86 -4.40 -15.56
CA THR A 206 -3.77 -3.83 -16.38
C THR A 206 -3.33 -4.77 -17.51
N SER A 207 -2.26 -4.40 -18.23
CA SER A 207 -1.61 -5.33 -19.17
C SER A 207 -0.71 -6.36 -18.47
N ALA A 208 0.04 -5.93 -17.43
CA ALA A 208 0.89 -6.79 -16.59
C ALA A 208 1.33 -6.09 -15.28
N CYS A 209 1.15 -4.77 -15.21
CA CYS A 209 1.47 -3.95 -14.06
C CYS A 209 0.57 -4.27 -12.85
N VAL A 210 0.88 -3.66 -11.71
CA VAL A 210 0.01 -3.63 -10.55
C VAL A 210 -0.42 -2.18 -10.32
N SER A 211 -1.71 -1.90 -10.35
CA SER A 211 -2.25 -0.56 -10.15
C SER A 211 -2.97 -0.41 -8.82
N GLN A 212 -2.91 0.78 -8.25
CA GLN A 212 -3.49 1.09 -6.94
C GLN A 212 -3.77 2.59 -6.81
N SER A 213 -4.52 3.00 -5.80
CA SER A 213 -4.92 4.39 -5.63
C SER A 213 -3.73 5.36 -5.58
N GLU A 214 -3.94 6.61 -5.96
CA GLU A 214 -2.94 7.67 -5.84
C GLU A 214 -2.38 7.75 -4.42
N SER A 215 -3.24 7.68 -3.41
CA SER A 215 -2.83 7.74 -2.01
C SER A 215 -1.89 6.59 -1.63
N ALA A 216 -2.13 5.38 -2.18
CA ALA A 216 -1.25 4.23 -2.00
C ALA A 216 0.10 4.45 -2.68
N MET A 217 0.12 4.92 -3.94
CA MET A 217 1.35 5.23 -4.67
C MET A 217 2.20 6.28 -3.96
N ARG A 218 1.59 7.39 -3.53
CA ARG A 218 2.28 8.44 -2.77
C ARG A 218 2.82 7.93 -1.44
N TYR A 219 2.09 7.05 -0.75
CA TYR A 219 2.56 6.44 0.48
C TYR A 219 3.76 5.53 0.24
N LEU A 220 3.71 4.65 -0.77
CA LEU A 220 4.82 3.78 -1.12
C LEU A 220 6.06 4.58 -1.52
N LEU A 221 5.92 5.59 -2.37
CA LEU A 221 7.03 6.45 -2.79
C LEU A 221 7.72 7.14 -1.61
N ARG A 222 6.97 7.64 -0.64
CA ARG A 222 7.54 8.28 0.57
C ARG A 222 8.19 7.29 1.54
N THR A 223 7.73 6.04 1.54
CA THR A 223 8.10 5.06 2.57
C THR A 223 9.21 4.11 2.12
N LEU A 224 9.20 3.72 0.83
CA LEU A 224 10.24 2.83 0.30
C LEU A 224 11.60 3.50 0.35
N ASP A 225 12.57 2.79 0.93
CA ASP A 225 13.94 3.27 1.15
C ASP A 225 14.95 2.28 0.54
N PRO A 226 15.76 2.69 -0.43
CA PRO A 226 16.78 1.81 -1.05
C PRO A 226 17.71 1.14 -0.03
N ARG A 227 17.99 1.83 1.10
CA ARG A 227 18.82 1.28 2.18
C ARG A 227 18.19 0.07 2.88
N LEU A 228 16.85 -0.05 2.77
CA LEU A 228 16.07 -1.18 3.30
C LEU A 228 15.87 -2.27 2.25
N ARG A 229 16.48 -2.13 1.07
CA ARG A 229 16.45 -3.09 -0.04
C ARG A 229 15.03 -3.59 -0.33
N PRO A 230 14.11 -2.69 -0.74
CA PRO A 230 12.72 -3.04 -0.96
C PRO A 230 12.57 -4.05 -2.09
N VAL A 231 11.67 -5.00 -1.88
CA VAL A 231 11.25 -5.97 -2.91
C VAL A 231 9.75 -6.00 -3.02
N VAL A 232 9.25 -6.40 -4.18
CA VAL A 232 7.87 -6.87 -4.35
C VAL A 232 7.86 -8.39 -4.41
N VAL A 233 6.90 -9.01 -3.70
CA VAL A 233 6.57 -10.43 -3.82
C VAL A 233 5.13 -10.49 -4.32
N MET A 234 4.92 -11.03 -5.51
CA MET A 234 3.64 -10.92 -6.20
C MET A 234 3.21 -12.23 -6.85
N GLY A 235 1.91 -12.48 -6.85
CA GLY A 235 1.29 -13.66 -7.42
C GLY A 235 -0.12 -13.87 -6.91
N ASP A 236 -0.82 -14.88 -7.43
CA ASP A 236 -2.05 -15.31 -6.79
C ASP A 236 -1.76 -16.08 -5.49
N ARG A 237 -2.80 -16.29 -4.69
CA ARG A 237 -2.63 -16.89 -3.35
C ARG A 237 -2.11 -18.34 -3.39
N ALA A 238 -2.34 -19.08 -4.47
CA ALA A 238 -1.84 -20.44 -4.61
C ALA A 238 -0.35 -20.43 -4.95
N ASP A 239 0.05 -19.67 -5.96
CA ASP A 239 1.44 -19.49 -6.37
C ASP A 239 2.31 -18.87 -5.27
N LEU A 240 1.75 -17.94 -4.48
CA LEU A 240 2.46 -17.34 -3.35
C LEU A 240 2.75 -18.32 -2.21
N LYS A 241 1.86 -19.31 -1.98
CA LYS A 241 1.99 -20.29 -0.90
C LYS A 241 2.85 -21.51 -1.27
N ALA A 242 3.07 -21.75 -2.56
CA ALA A 242 3.80 -22.91 -3.09
C ALA A 242 5.27 -23.02 -2.63
#